data_08b3d8c8f200eb5f302fc6c630e74f99
#
_entry.id   08b3d8c8f200eb5f302fc6c630e74f99
#
_cell.length_a   1.000
_cell.length_b   1.000
_cell.length_c   1.000
_cell.angle_alpha   90.00
_cell.angle_beta   90.00
_cell.angle_gamma   90.00
#
_symmetry.space_group_name_H-M   'P 1'
#
loop_
_entity.id
_entity.type
_entity.pdbx_description
1 polymer ?
#
loop_
_entity_poly.entity_id
_entity_poly.type
_entity_poly.pdbx_seq_one_letter_code
_entity_poly.pdbx_strand_id
1 'polypeptide(L)'
;MFHHMDCTDNIQNKYREFEEAMVVCLPKVDKKLIIELLDDLKEDDYPGYNLQIKLSEGFDENNFRESIMRDLGVVPAFHQGEKYGGHAAVEHRVNFKTLTYLSNMKDVVVIRGSRSGPGRSSIGPRLERDEHDKTYGPDGGKA
;
A
#
# COMPACT_ATOMS: atom_id res chain seq x y z
N MET A 1 -26.72 -14.86 33.39
CA MET A 1 -26.73 -14.02 32.90
C MET A 1 -26.15 -13.85 31.84
N PHE A 2 -26.53 -13.41 31.21
CA PHE A 2 -25.91 -13.09 30.24
C PHE A 2 -25.27 -11.91 30.39
N HIS A 3 -24.28 -11.93 30.20
CA HIS A 3 -23.72 -10.82 30.27
C HIS A 3 -23.41 -10.50 28.96
N HIS A 4 -23.70 -9.44 28.57
CA HIS A 4 -23.35 -9.09 27.32
C HIS A 4 -22.12 -8.29 27.33
N MET A 5 -21.44 -8.41 26.28
CA MET A 5 -20.22 -7.76 26.11
C MET A 5 -20.43 -6.31 26.02
N ASP A 6 -19.60 -5.55 26.68
CA ASP A 6 -19.54 -4.13 26.51
C ASP A 6 -19.25 -3.80 25.06
N CYS A 7 -19.73 -2.68 24.61
CA CYS A 7 -19.52 -2.22 23.25
C CYS A 7 -18.04 -2.13 22.88
N THR A 8 -17.24 -1.58 23.79
CA THR A 8 -15.81 -1.45 23.54
C THR A 8 -15.11 -2.80 23.51
N ASP A 9 -15.57 -3.76 24.32
CA ASP A 9 -15.02 -5.10 24.26
C ASP A 9 -15.29 -5.75 22.91
N ASN A 10 -16.46 -5.48 22.36
CA ASN A 10 -16.79 -6.00 21.05
C ASN A 10 -15.86 -5.42 19.98
N ILE A 11 -15.56 -4.14 20.05
CA ILE A 11 -14.62 -3.52 19.13
C ILE A 11 -13.26 -4.16 19.24
N GLN A 12 -12.79 -4.37 20.47
CA GLN A 12 -11.48 -4.98 20.66
C GLN A 12 -11.42 -6.41 20.13
N ASN A 13 -12.48 -7.17 20.31
CA ASN A 13 -12.52 -8.54 19.80
C ASN A 13 -12.54 -8.56 18.29
N LYS A 14 -13.30 -7.68 17.65
CA LYS A 14 -13.35 -7.62 16.20
C LYS A 14 -12.01 -7.20 15.65
N TYR A 15 -11.34 -6.27 16.29
CA TYR A 15 -10.03 -5.84 15.85
C TYR A 15 -9.01 -6.97 15.93
N ARG A 16 -9.06 -7.74 17.03
CA ARG A 16 -8.15 -8.88 17.17
C ARG A 16 -8.37 -9.90 16.05
N GLU A 17 -9.63 -10.20 15.75
CA GLU A 17 -9.95 -11.11 14.65
C GLU A 17 -9.44 -10.58 13.32
N PHE A 18 -9.57 -9.28 13.13
CA PHE A 18 -9.10 -8.64 11.92
C PHE A 18 -7.58 -8.70 11.81
N GLU A 19 -6.88 -8.45 12.92
CA GLU A 19 -5.43 -8.55 12.91
C GLU A 19 -4.97 -9.96 12.54
N GLU A 20 -5.63 -10.96 13.10
CA GLU A 20 -5.30 -12.34 12.78
C GLU A 20 -5.53 -12.64 11.30
N ALA A 21 -6.62 -12.14 10.76
CA ALA A 21 -6.91 -12.33 9.34
C ALA A 21 -5.85 -11.69 8.46
N MET A 22 -5.40 -10.50 8.82
CA MET A 22 -4.36 -9.83 8.05
C MET A 22 -3.06 -10.63 8.06
N VAL A 23 -2.68 -11.15 9.20
CA VAL A 23 -1.44 -11.93 9.32
C VAL A 23 -1.53 -13.24 8.54
N VAL A 24 -2.69 -13.88 8.58
CA VAL A 24 -2.86 -15.16 7.89
C VAL A 24 -2.94 -14.98 6.37
N CYS A 25 -3.69 -13.98 5.94
CA CYS A 25 -3.96 -13.84 4.49
C CYS A 25 -2.89 -13.04 3.76
N LEU A 26 -2.33 -12.03 4.41
CA LEU A 26 -1.37 -11.14 3.78
C LEU A 26 -0.23 -10.82 4.75
N PRO A 27 0.56 -11.84 5.10
CA PRO A 27 1.61 -11.65 6.13
C PRO A 27 2.71 -10.68 5.71
N LYS A 28 2.91 -10.48 4.42
CA LYS A 28 3.97 -9.58 3.93
C LYS A 28 3.51 -8.15 3.76
N VAL A 29 2.22 -7.89 3.89
CA VAL A 29 1.67 -6.56 3.63
C VAL A 29 1.55 -5.79 4.94
N ASP A 30 2.02 -4.54 4.92
CA ASP A 30 1.90 -3.66 6.07
C ASP A 30 0.43 -3.47 6.42
N LYS A 31 0.13 -3.59 7.70
CA LYS A 31 -1.26 -3.50 8.17
C LYS A 31 -1.89 -2.15 7.83
N LYS A 32 -1.11 -1.09 7.89
CA LYS A 32 -1.62 0.24 7.56
C LYS A 32 -2.10 0.30 6.12
N LEU A 33 -1.36 -0.35 5.22
CA LEU A 33 -1.76 -0.39 3.82
C LEU A 33 -3.08 -1.12 3.66
N ILE A 34 -3.26 -2.24 4.35
CA ILE A 34 -4.49 -3.01 4.27
C ILE A 34 -5.67 -2.18 4.76
N ILE A 35 -5.50 -1.49 5.89
CA ILE A 35 -6.57 -0.69 6.46
C ILE A 35 -6.92 0.47 5.54
N GLU A 36 -5.91 1.14 5.02
CA GLU A 36 -6.14 2.26 4.10
C GLU A 36 -6.85 1.78 2.84
N LEU A 37 -6.43 0.65 2.31
CA LEU A 37 -7.05 0.10 1.12
C LEU A 37 -8.52 -0.24 1.36
N LEU A 38 -8.83 -0.86 2.50
CA LEU A 38 -10.22 -1.17 2.82
C LEU A 38 -11.08 0.08 2.83
N ASP A 39 -10.54 1.16 3.37
CA ASP A 39 -11.25 2.40 3.43
C ASP A 39 -11.46 2.99 2.03
N ASP A 40 -10.42 2.97 1.22
CA ASP A 40 -10.48 3.51 -0.14
C ASP A 40 -11.41 2.69 -1.04
N LEU A 41 -11.48 1.39 -0.81
CA LEU A 41 -12.33 0.52 -1.63
C LEU A 41 -13.82 0.80 -1.46
N LYS A 42 -14.19 1.56 -0.45
CA LYS A 42 -15.58 1.97 -0.30
C LYS A 42 -16.02 2.90 -1.41
N GLU A 43 -15.08 3.63 -2.01
CA GLU A 43 -15.41 4.61 -3.01
C GLU A 43 -14.79 4.34 -4.38
N ASP A 44 -13.78 3.52 -4.44
CA ASP A 44 -13.06 3.28 -5.68
C ASP A 44 -12.64 1.81 -5.69
N ASP A 45 -13.09 1.06 -6.65
CA ASP A 45 -12.81 -0.38 -6.73
C ASP A 45 -11.33 -0.68 -6.98
N TYR A 46 -10.57 0.30 -7.46
CA TYR A 46 -9.20 0.04 -7.87
C TYR A 46 -8.38 1.32 -7.68
N PRO A 47 -8.19 1.74 -6.43
CA PRO A 47 -7.50 3.00 -6.15
C PRO A 47 -6.01 2.92 -6.46
N GLY A 48 -5.43 4.05 -6.82
CA GLY A 48 -4.01 4.13 -7.13
C GLY A 48 -3.16 4.25 -5.87
N TYR A 49 -2.05 3.55 -5.87
CA TYR A 49 -1.12 3.56 -4.74
C TYR A 49 0.30 3.60 -5.22
N ASN A 50 1.14 4.22 -4.42
CA ASN A 50 2.60 4.11 -4.57
C ASN A 50 3.04 3.01 -3.64
N LEU A 51 3.48 1.90 -4.20
CA LEU A 51 3.90 0.76 -3.41
C LEU A 51 5.40 0.74 -3.24
N GLN A 52 5.85 0.43 -2.04
CA GLN A 52 7.25 0.23 -1.73
C GLN A 52 7.42 -1.23 -1.37
N ILE A 53 8.16 -1.94 -2.18
CA ILE A 53 8.31 -3.38 -2.03
C ILE A 53 9.74 -3.68 -1.63
N LYS A 54 9.91 -4.28 -0.46
CA LYS A 54 11.22 -4.72 -0.04
C LYS A 54 11.47 -6.10 -0.61
N LEU A 55 12.64 -6.28 -1.22
CA LEU A 55 13.00 -7.52 -1.88
C LEU A 55 14.09 -8.22 -1.10
N SER A 56 14.11 -9.55 -1.21
CA SER A 56 15.08 -10.36 -0.48
C SER A 56 16.48 -10.18 -1.05
N GLU A 57 17.46 -10.50 -0.23
CA GLU A 57 18.84 -10.49 -0.67
C GLU A 57 19.01 -11.45 -1.82
N GLY A 58 19.73 -11.04 -2.84
CA GLY A 58 19.97 -11.90 -3.99
C GLY A 58 18.80 -12.04 -4.93
N PHE A 59 17.81 -11.15 -4.84
CA PHE A 59 16.67 -11.24 -5.76
C PHE A 59 17.13 -10.99 -7.20
N ASP A 60 16.41 -11.61 -8.14
CA ASP A 60 16.70 -11.45 -9.55
C ASP A 60 15.96 -10.25 -10.09
N GLU A 61 16.66 -9.15 -10.27
CA GLU A 61 16.06 -7.88 -10.66
C GLU A 61 15.36 -7.99 -12.02
N ASN A 62 16.01 -8.64 -12.98
CA ASN A 62 15.43 -8.74 -14.32
C ASN A 62 14.16 -9.56 -14.31
N ASN A 63 14.16 -10.66 -13.58
CA ASN A 63 12.99 -11.52 -13.49
C ASN A 63 11.83 -10.81 -12.81
N PHE A 64 12.13 -10.08 -11.74
CA PHE A 64 11.10 -9.33 -11.03
C PHE A 64 10.53 -8.25 -11.94
N ARG A 65 11.39 -7.49 -12.62
CA ARG A 65 10.94 -6.45 -13.53
C ARG A 65 10.04 -7.02 -14.62
N GLU A 66 10.46 -8.12 -15.22
CA GLU A 66 9.69 -8.71 -16.30
C GLU A 66 8.33 -9.19 -15.83
N SER A 67 8.28 -9.77 -14.63
CA SER A 67 7.01 -10.22 -14.08
C SER A 67 6.06 -9.06 -13.84
N ILE A 68 6.58 -7.97 -13.28
CA ILE A 68 5.74 -6.80 -13.00
C ILE A 68 5.26 -6.17 -14.29
N MET A 69 6.14 -6.04 -15.27
CA MET A 69 5.76 -5.45 -16.56
C MET A 69 4.74 -6.31 -17.27
N ARG A 70 4.92 -7.62 -17.26
CA ARG A 70 4.01 -8.52 -17.92
C ARG A 70 2.65 -8.55 -17.27
N ASP A 71 2.61 -8.64 -15.94
CA ASP A 71 1.38 -8.91 -15.22
C ASP A 71 0.65 -7.64 -14.80
N LEU A 72 1.36 -6.57 -14.50
CA LEU A 72 0.74 -5.32 -14.08
C LEU A 72 0.86 -4.20 -15.10
N GLY A 73 1.73 -4.36 -16.08
CA GLY A 73 1.87 -3.36 -17.13
C GLY A 73 2.59 -2.10 -16.73
N VAL A 74 3.37 -2.14 -15.66
CA VAL A 74 4.13 -0.98 -15.20
C VAL A 74 5.58 -1.36 -15.03
N VAL A 75 6.45 -0.36 -15.02
CA VAL A 75 7.88 -0.58 -14.87
C VAL A 75 8.26 -0.21 -13.43
N PRO A 76 8.76 -1.17 -12.65
CA PRO A 76 9.19 -0.84 -11.29
C PRO A 76 10.48 -0.03 -11.30
N ALA A 77 10.62 0.86 -10.33
CA ALA A 77 11.86 1.61 -10.13
C ALA A 77 12.60 0.96 -8.96
N PHE A 78 13.86 0.68 -9.15
CA PHE A 78 14.63 0.00 -8.11
C PHE A 78 15.52 0.96 -7.35
N HIS A 79 15.55 0.79 -6.04
CA HIS A 79 16.44 1.52 -5.16
C HIS A 79 17.37 0.51 -4.50
N GLN A 80 18.65 0.75 -4.62
CA GLN A 80 19.61 -0.21 -4.14
C GLN A 80 19.80 -0.09 -2.65
N GLY A 81 19.39 -1.08 -1.92
CA GLY A 81 19.70 -1.19 -0.53
C GLY A 81 20.65 -2.34 -0.36
N GLU A 82 21.88 -2.14 -0.75
CA GLU A 82 22.80 -3.22 -0.93
C GLU A 82 22.94 -4.17 0.23
N LYS A 83 22.90 -3.64 1.44
CA LYS A 83 23.08 -4.49 2.60
C LYS A 83 21.89 -5.34 2.92
N TYR A 84 20.72 -4.89 2.51
CA TYR A 84 19.46 -5.48 2.98
C TYR A 84 18.58 -5.94 1.84
N GLY A 85 19.16 -6.23 0.71
CA GLY A 85 18.41 -6.56 -0.48
C GLY A 85 18.07 -5.29 -1.24
N GLY A 86 17.00 -5.29 -1.96
CA GLY A 86 16.63 -4.13 -2.75
C GLY A 86 15.25 -3.65 -2.40
N HIS A 87 14.93 -2.50 -2.95
CA HIS A 87 13.58 -1.96 -2.84
C HIS A 87 13.09 -1.63 -4.23
N ALA A 88 11.85 -1.93 -4.50
CA ALA A 88 11.22 -1.53 -5.76
C ALA A 88 10.05 -0.62 -5.45
N ALA A 89 9.92 0.44 -6.24
CA ALA A 89 8.79 1.33 -6.15
C ALA A 89 7.90 1.07 -7.36
N VAL A 90 6.63 0.86 -7.11
CA VAL A 90 5.67 0.58 -8.16
C VAL A 90 4.46 1.46 -7.95
N GLU A 91 4.10 2.24 -8.94
CA GLU A 91 2.87 3.02 -8.88
C GLU A 91 1.83 2.32 -9.71
N HIS A 92 0.73 1.90 -9.09
CA HIS A 92 -0.27 1.12 -9.78
C HIS A 92 -1.57 1.20 -9.00
N ARG A 93 -2.64 0.85 -9.67
CA ARG A 93 -3.90 0.67 -9.00
C ARG A 93 -3.87 -0.64 -8.23
N VAL A 94 -4.53 -0.67 -7.09
CA VAL A 94 -4.39 -1.79 -6.16
C VAL A 94 -5.75 -2.22 -5.65
N ASN A 95 -5.95 -3.51 -5.62
CA ASN A 95 -7.03 -4.14 -4.88
C ASN A 95 -6.43 -5.37 -4.20
N PHE A 96 -7.25 -6.17 -3.54
CA PHE A 96 -6.72 -7.33 -2.83
C PHE A 96 -6.11 -8.37 -3.75
N LYS A 97 -6.60 -8.45 -4.99
CA LYS A 97 -5.98 -9.35 -5.97
C LYS A 97 -4.55 -8.94 -6.25
N THR A 98 -4.32 -7.64 -6.42
CA THR A 98 -2.97 -7.12 -6.68
C THR A 98 -2.05 -7.42 -5.51
N LEU A 99 -2.51 -7.17 -4.28
CA LEU A 99 -1.69 -7.44 -3.11
C LEU A 99 -1.38 -8.92 -2.97
N THR A 100 -2.36 -9.77 -3.23
CA THR A 100 -2.15 -11.21 -3.16
C THR A 100 -1.13 -11.67 -4.19
N TYR A 101 -1.24 -11.14 -5.40
CA TYR A 101 -0.28 -11.47 -6.46
C TYR A 101 1.14 -11.10 -6.02
N LEU A 102 1.32 -9.87 -5.54
CA LEU A 102 2.64 -9.42 -5.12
C LEU A 102 3.15 -10.20 -3.91
N SER A 103 2.27 -10.49 -2.97
CA SER A 103 2.65 -11.22 -1.76
C SER A 103 3.10 -12.64 -2.05
N ASN A 104 2.61 -13.21 -3.13
CA ASN A 104 2.98 -14.59 -3.48
C ASN A 104 4.30 -14.69 -4.24
N MET A 105 4.89 -13.56 -4.60
CA MET A 105 6.19 -13.58 -5.26
C MET A 105 7.27 -13.90 -4.22
N LYS A 106 8.12 -14.86 -4.53
CA LYS A 106 9.03 -15.39 -3.52
C LYS A 106 10.05 -14.37 -3.02
N ASP A 107 10.43 -13.43 -3.87
CA ASP A 107 11.45 -12.45 -3.50
C ASP A 107 10.89 -11.26 -2.74
N VAL A 108 9.57 -11.15 -2.63
CA VAL A 108 8.95 -10.06 -1.90
C VAL A 108 8.97 -10.35 -0.42
N VAL A 109 9.47 -9.40 0.37
CA VAL A 109 9.58 -9.54 1.82
C VAL A 109 8.51 -8.73 2.53
N VAL A 110 8.37 -7.45 2.15
CA VAL A 110 7.39 -6.54 2.77
C VAL A 110 6.83 -5.64 1.70
N ILE A 111 5.53 -5.38 1.77
CA ILE A 111 4.85 -4.44 0.89
C ILE A 111 4.27 -3.34 1.73
N ARG A 112 4.63 -2.09 1.43
CA ARG A 112 4.06 -0.90 2.05
C ARG A 112 3.56 -0.01 0.95
N GLY A 113 2.81 0.99 1.31
CA GLY A 113 2.34 1.91 0.29
C GLY A 113 1.51 3.03 0.86
N SER A 114 1.25 4.00 0.00
CA SER A 114 0.38 5.11 0.34
C SER A 114 -0.43 5.46 -0.89
N ARG A 115 -1.60 6.03 -0.66
CA ARG A 115 -2.50 6.41 -1.74
C ARG A 115 -1.82 7.43 -2.64
N SER A 116 -1.88 7.19 -3.93
CA SER A 116 -1.36 8.14 -4.91
C SER A 116 -2.50 8.99 -5.44
N GLY A 117 -2.15 10.09 -6.06
CA GLY A 117 -3.12 10.95 -6.70
C GLY A 117 -3.73 11.95 -5.76
N PRO A 118 -4.54 12.85 -6.28
CA PRO A 118 -5.03 13.99 -5.51
C PRO A 118 -6.12 13.62 -4.53
N GLY A 119 -6.65 12.46 -4.59
CA GLY A 119 -7.82 12.17 -3.82
C GLY A 119 -7.64 12.18 -2.34
N ARG A 120 -6.43 11.95 -1.88
CA ARG A 120 -6.31 11.82 -0.51
C ARG A 120 -5.72 12.94 0.18
N SER A 121 -5.32 13.66 -0.15
CA SER A 121 -4.61 14.62 0.53
C SER A 121 -4.99 15.27 1.72
N SER A 122 -4.81 14.82 1.76
CA SER A 122 -4.95 15.24 2.52
C SER A 122 -5.17 15.64 3.31
N ILE A 123 -5.25 15.47 3.50
CA ILE A 123 -5.56 15.89 4.13
C ILE A 123 -5.52 16.76 4.59
N GLY A 124 -5.56 17.09 4.36
CA GLY A 124 -5.63 17.89 4.48
C GLY A 124 -5.53 18.56 4.29
N PRO A 125 -5.51 18.95 4.26
CA PRO A 125 -5.49 19.61 3.74
C PRO A 125 -4.88 20.01 3.06
N ARG A 126 -4.73 20.05 2.62
CA ARG A 126 -4.26 20.11 1.87
C ARG A 126 -4.17 20.62 1.35
N LEU A 127 -4.16 20.98 1.70
CA LEU A 127 -3.97 21.16 1.00
C LEU A 127 -3.67 21.55 0.36
N GLU A 128 -3.41 21.94 0.62
CA GLU A 128 -3.01 22.12 -0.19
C GLU A 128 -2.50 22.36 -0.84
N ARG A 129 -2.20 22.73 -0.62
CA ARG A 129 -1.69 22.90 -1.50
C ARG A 129 -1.65 23.07 -2.10
N ASP A 130 -1.73 23.29 -1.70
CA ASP A 130 -1.72 23.42 -2.53
C ASP A 130 -1.64 23.55 -2.90
N GLU A 131 -1.59 23.71 -2.40
CA GLU A 131 -1.42 23.79 -2.95
C GLU A 131 -1.04 23.70 -3.18
N HIS A 132 -1.31 24.35 -2.78
CA HIS A 132 -0.92 24.26 -3.31
C HIS A 132 -0.63 23.92 -3.61
N ASP A 133 -0.14 24.07 -3.00
CA ASP A 133 0.20 23.85 -3.59
C ASP A 133 0.32 23.85 -3.98
N LYS A 134 0.73 23.94 -3.94
CA LYS A 134 0.96 24.05 -4.55
C LYS A 134 1.36 23.86 -5.07
N THR A 135 1.40 24.24 -4.49
CA THR A 135 1.73 24.15 -5.12
C THR A 135 1.93 24.01 -5.53
N TYR A 136 2.13 24.45 -5.37
CA TYR A 136 2.27 24.49 -6.06
C TYR A 136 2.34 24.63 -6.65
N GLY A 137 2.74 24.69 -6.26
CA GLY A 137 2.75 24.98 -6.85
C GLY A 137 2.75 25.24 -7.37
N PRO A 138 2.94 25.71 -7.46
CA PRO A 138 2.86 26.15 -8.02
C PRO A 138 2.62 26.13 -8.50
N ASP A 139 2.73 26.32 -8.12
CA ASP A 139 2.31 26.34 -8.57
C ASP A 139 2.02 26.14 -8.78
N GLY A 140 2.25 26.34 -8.24
CA GLY A 140 1.93 26.16 -8.44
C GLY A 140 1.70 26.20 -8.50
N GLY A 141 1.97 26.73 -8.32
CA GLY A 141 1.81 26.85 -8.44
C GLY A 141 1.75 27.25 -8.47
N LYS A 142 2.03 27.89 -8.47
CA LYS A 142 1.93 28.36 -8.50
C LYS A 142 1.76 28.43 -8.72
N ALA A 143 1.80 28.58 -8.20
CA ALA A 143 1.48 28.47 -8.34
C ALA A 143 1.34 28.63 -8.61
#